data_6fe2aa48d529da152fae9359cfe433af
#
_entry.id   6fe2aa48d529da152fae9359cfe433af
#
_cell.length_a   1.000
_cell.length_b   1.000
_cell.length_c   1.000
_cell.angle_alpha   90.00
_cell.angle_beta   90.00
_cell.angle_gamma   90.00
#
_symmetry.space_group_name_H-M   'P 1'
#
loop_
_entity.id
_entity.type
_entity.pdbx_description
1 polymer ?
#
loop_
_entity_poly.entity_id
_entity_poly.type
_entity_poly.pdbx_seq_one_letter_code
_entity_poly.pdbx_strand_id
1 'polypeptide(L)'
;VTKAIGLGELITVGTTLGEVFAVDFAEVRLPVATRELRFLNLPERESDPPLKVTLRDAINPDNKTEWSGQIVRTEGALDPNSLELFAIARIPDPFGLDRDGPVLRIGQPVSATIRGENLKNVIAIPRPSVRSLNQVHLIDAETKKLSTRHIDPLWSDDKYVIVRDTNIRPGDFVATTMLVYAPEGAVVDIISEVETESLASQPAAGSPTP
;
A
#
# COMPACT_ATOMS: atom_id res chain seq x y z
N VAL A 1 -0.33 -0.51 32.50
CA VAL A 1 -1.18 -0.58 33.71
C VAL A 1 -1.18 0.76 34.39
N THR A 2 -2.34 1.38 34.52
CA THR A 2 -2.49 2.67 35.22
C THR A 2 -3.13 2.38 36.57
N LYS A 3 -2.49 2.85 37.66
CA LYS A 3 -3.03 2.79 38.99
C LYS A 3 -3.79 4.08 39.26
N ALA A 4 -5.10 3.99 39.57
CA ALA A 4 -5.96 5.14 39.75
C ALA A 4 -6.12 5.56 41.22
N ILE A 5 -5.61 4.76 42.17
CA ILE A 5 -5.78 4.99 43.63
C ILE A 5 -4.45 4.96 44.38
N GLY A 6 -4.37 5.74 45.46
CA GLY A 6 -3.25 5.80 46.39
C GLY A 6 -3.42 4.92 47.64
N LEU A 7 -2.32 4.78 48.42
CA LEU A 7 -2.37 4.14 49.72
C LEU A 7 -3.14 5.04 50.70
N GLY A 8 -4.12 4.46 51.44
CA GLY A 8 -4.95 5.18 52.41
C GLY A 8 -6.18 5.86 51.81
N GLU A 9 -6.44 5.71 50.53
CA GLU A 9 -7.63 6.27 49.87
C GLU A 9 -8.86 5.40 50.16
N LEU A 10 -9.98 6.05 50.47
CA LEU A 10 -11.24 5.35 50.73
C LEU A 10 -11.85 4.90 49.39
N ILE A 11 -12.08 3.61 49.25
CA ILE A 11 -12.72 3.02 48.07
C ILE A 11 -14.16 2.61 48.41
N THR A 12 -15.05 2.85 47.47
CA THR A 12 -16.46 2.44 47.52
C THR A 12 -16.77 1.48 46.38
N VAL A 13 -17.92 0.84 46.44
CA VAL A 13 -18.39 0.00 45.32
C VAL A 13 -18.54 0.89 44.05
N GLY A 14 -17.86 0.50 42.96
CA GLY A 14 -17.83 1.26 41.71
C GLY A 14 -16.60 2.17 41.53
N THR A 15 -15.71 2.28 42.53
CA THR A 15 -14.45 3.02 42.39
C THR A 15 -13.53 2.30 41.39
N THR A 16 -13.08 3.01 40.37
CA THR A 16 -12.09 2.50 39.40
C THR A 16 -10.72 2.41 40.09
N LEU A 17 -10.18 1.20 40.24
CA LEU A 17 -8.89 0.96 40.89
C LEU A 17 -7.70 1.12 39.97
N GLY A 18 -7.91 0.92 38.68
CA GLY A 18 -6.87 1.01 37.65
C GLY A 18 -7.36 0.48 36.33
N GLU A 19 -6.48 0.58 35.33
CA GLU A 19 -6.70 0.06 33.97
C GLU A 19 -5.62 -0.96 33.65
N VAL A 20 -6.04 -2.10 33.10
CA VAL A 20 -5.15 -3.17 32.63
C VAL A 20 -5.51 -3.49 31.19
N PHE A 21 -4.52 -3.84 30.40
CA PHE A 21 -4.69 -4.27 29.03
C PHE A 21 -3.88 -5.54 28.75
N ALA A 22 -4.30 -6.29 27.73
CA ALA A 22 -3.60 -7.48 27.28
C ALA A 22 -2.22 -7.09 26.70
N VAL A 23 -1.23 -7.97 26.88
CA VAL A 23 0.15 -7.75 26.40
C VAL A 23 0.59 -8.77 25.36
N ASP A 24 -0.21 -9.82 25.13
CA ASP A 24 0.03 -10.90 24.19
C ASP A 24 -0.05 -10.47 22.73
N PHE A 25 -0.99 -9.58 22.39
CA PHE A 25 -1.10 -8.96 21.08
C PHE A 25 -1.70 -7.55 21.16
N ALA A 26 -1.44 -6.75 20.12
CA ALA A 26 -2.13 -5.51 19.87
C ALA A 26 -2.96 -5.60 18.59
N GLU A 27 -4.12 -4.96 18.55
CA GLU A 27 -4.90 -4.77 17.34
C GLU A 27 -4.70 -3.35 16.81
N VAL A 28 -4.45 -3.26 15.49
CA VAL A 28 -4.30 -2.01 14.76
C VAL A 28 -5.41 -1.93 13.73
N ARG A 29 -6.16 -0.84 13.77
CA ARG A 29 -7.24 -0.54 12.85
C ARG A 29 -6.67 0.19 11.64
N LEU A 30 -6.69 -0.46 10.46
CA LEU A 30 -6.09 0.01 9.22
C LEU A 30 -7.17 0.45 8.25
N PRO A 31 -7.21 1.73 7.85
CA PRO A 31 -8.12 2.19 6.82
C PRO A 31 -7.68 1.69 5.44
N VAL A 32 -8.59 1.09 4.70
CA VAL A 32 -8.38 0.60 3.33
C VAL A 32 -9.36 1.29 2.40
N ALA A 33 -8.83 2.06 1.46
CA ALA A 33 -9.66 2.78 0.50
C ALA A 33 -10.47 1.78 -0.36
N THR A 34 -11.74 2.09 -0.61
CA THR A 34 -12.65 1.21 -1.37
C THR A 34 -12.09 0.81 -2.74
N ARG A 35 -11.37 1.71 -3.41
CA ARG A 35 -10.74 1.44 -4.71
C ARG A 35 -9.65 0.36 -4.65
N GLU A 36 -9.07 0.11 -3.48
CA GLU A 36 -7.97 -0.85 -3.28
C GLU A 36 -8.46 -2.23 -2.88
N LEU A 37 -9.71 -2.34 -2.40
CA LEU A 37 -10.30 -3.61 -1.97
C LEU A 37 -10.27 -4.69 -3.05
N ARG A 38 -10.45 -4.31 -4.32
CA ARG A 38 -10.42 -5.23 -5.46
C ARG A 38 -9.06 -5.91 -5.71
N PHE A 39 -8.01 -5.42 -5.05
CA PHE A 39 -6.64 -5.95 -5.19
C PHE A 39 -6.18 -6.72 -3.95
N LEU A 40 -7.03 -6.81 -2.93
CA LEU A 40 -6.71 -7.39 -1.65
C LEU A 40 -7.68 -8.52 -1.32
N ASN A 41 -7.14 -9.68 -0.97
CA ASN A 41 -7.94 -10.78 -0.41
C ASN A 41 -8.01 -10.61 1.12
N LEU A 42 -8.79 -9.63 1.57
CA LEU A 42 -8.93 -9.37 3.00
C LEU A 42 -9.82 -10.44 3.65
N PRO A 43 -9.44 -10.97 4.83
CA PRO A 43 -10.30 -11.86 5.59
C PRO A 43 -11.52 -11.08 6.10
N GLU A 44 -12.72 -11.61 5.88
CA GLU A 44 -13.95 -11.03 6.43
C GLU A 44 -14.17 -11.47 7.88
N ARG A 45 -13.72 -12.67 8.21
CA ARG A 45 -13.89 -13.30 9.55
C ARG A 45 -12.57 -13.84 10.04
N GLU A 46 -12.48 -14.02 11.37
CA GLU A 46 -11.29 -14.65 11.98
C GLU A 46 -11.04 -16.10 11.54
N SER A 47 -12.04 -16.76 10.96
CA SER A 47 -11.89 -18.11 10.39
C SER A 47 -11.21 -18.13 9.02
N ASP A 48 -11.14 -16.99 8.36
CA ASP A 48 -10.57 -16.89 7.02
C ASP A 48 -9.02 -16.85 7.10
N PRO A 49 -8.32 -17.22 6.02
CA PRO A 49 -6.87 -17.17 6.01
C PRO A 49 -6.36 -15.74 6.26
N PRO A 50 -5.50 -15.54 7.28
CA PRO A 50 -5.00 -14.21 7.61
C PRO A 50 -4.04 -13.69 6.53
N LEU A 51 -4.08 -12.38 6.29
CA LEU A 51 -3.21 -11.71 5.32
C LEU A 51 -2.06 -11.01 6.06
N LYS A 52 -0.83 -11.27 5.62
CA LYS A 52 0.37 -10.66 6.20
C LYS A 52 0.40 -9.15 5.98
N VAL A 53 0.79 -8.41 7.01
CA VAL A 53 0.99 -6.97 6.99
C VAL A 53 2.29 -6.61 7.67
N THR A 54 3.00 -5.62 7.14
CA THR A 54 4.17 -5.01 7.77
C THR A 54 3.81 -3.59 8.18
N LEU A 55 4.10 -3.25 9.43
CA LEU A 55 3.90 -1.92 9.98
C LEU A 55 5.23 -1.22 10.17
N ARG A 56 5.25 0.10 9.95
CA ARG A 56 6.38 0.99 10.19
C ARG A 56 5.92 2.20 11.01
N ASP A 57 6.86 2.84 11.66
CA ASP A 57 6.60 4.10 12.35
C ASP A 57 6.20 5.19 11.34
N ALA A 58 5.03 5.79 11.53
CA ALA A 58 4.56 6.87 10.65
C ALA A 58 5.12 8.23 11.03
N ILE A 59 5.64 8.39 12.28
CA ILE A 59 6.22 9.65 12.76
C ILE A 59 7.66 9.81 12.26
N ASN A 60 8.41 8.72 12.27
CA ASN A 60 9.81 8.71 11.87
C ASN A 60 10.05 7.68 10.74
N PRO A 61 9.80 8.04 9.47
CA PRO A 61 9.94 7.14 8.32
C PRO A 61 11.36 6.63 8.10
N ASP A 62 12.38 7.36 8.57
CA ASP A 62 13.80 6.97 8.49
C ASP A 62 14.15 5.85 9.47
N ASN A 63 13.32 5.65 10.47
CA ASN A 63 13.45 4.54 11.40
C ASN A 63 13.10 3.23 10.70
N LYS A 64 14.10 2.35 10.53
CA LYS A 64 13.93 1.03 9.90
C LYS A 64 13.17 0.02 10.76
N THR A 65 12.58 0.46 11.86
CA THR A 65 11.79 -0.40 12.74
C THR A 65 10.53 -0.89 12.02
N GLU A 66 10.37 -2.20 11.99
CA GLU A 66 9.23 -2.87 11.39
C GLU A 66 8.59 -3.83 12.40
N TRP A 67 7.27 -3.84 12.40
CA TRP A 67 6.48 -4.84 13.13
C TRP A 67 5.73 -5.70 12.14
N SER A 68 5.83 -7.00 12.30
CA SER A 68 5.11 -7.96 11.47
C SER A 68 3.79 -8.34 12.15
N GLY A 69 2.71 -8.31 11.40
CA GLY A 69 1.39 -8.68 11.86
C GLY A 69 0.59 -9.42 10.81
N GLN A 70 -0.65 -9.72 11.15
CA GLN A 70 -1.61 -10.37 10.28
C GLN A 70 -2.95 -9.66 10.35
N ILE A 71 -3.54 -9.35 9.21
CA ILE A 71 -4.93 -8.94 9.13
C ILE A 71 -5.78 -10.18 9.39
N VAL A 72 -6.60 -10.13 10.43
CA VAL A 72 -7.38 -11.28 10.89
C VAL A 72 -8.87 -11.16 10.55
N ARG A 73 -9.36 -9.94 10.34
CA ARG A 73 -10.74 -9.67 9.96
C ARG A 73 -10.89 -8.25 9.41
N THR A 74 -12.01 -7.97 8.80
CA THR A 74 -12.46 -6.62 8.46
C THR A 74 -13.65 -6.22 9.34
N GLU A 75 -13.90 -4.92 9.43
CA GLU A 75 -15.14 -4.43 10.03
C GLU A 75 -16.29 -4.66 9.04
N GLY A 76 -17.48 -4.98 9.56
CA GLY A 76 -18.65 -5.32 8.74
C GLY A 76 -19.34 -4.13 8.05
N ALA A 77 -18.81 -2.91 8.20
CA ALA A 77 -19.36 -1.69 7.62
C ALA A 77 -18.27 -0.75 7.16
N LEU A 78 -18.55 0.00 6.10
CA LEU A 78 -17.72 1.13 5.69
C LEU A 78 -17.93 2.31 6.63
N ASP A 79 -16.87 3.08 6.88
CA ASP A 79 -17.00 4.35 7.56
C ASP A 79 -17.83 5.33 6.72
N PRO A 80 -18.90 5.92 7.27
CA PRO A 80 -19.80 6.74 6.48
C PRO A 80 -19.19 8.08 6.00
N ASN A 81 -18.11 8.53 6.62
CA ASN A 81 -17.47 9.80 6.26
C ASN A 81 -16.35 9.62 5.25
N SER A 82 -15.49 8.63 5.46
CA SER A 82 -14.34 8.38 4.57
C SER A 82 -14.62 7.36 3.46
N LEU A 83 -15.69 6.56 3.58
CA LEU A 83 -16.04 5.44 2.70
C LEU A 83 -14.93 4.37 2.65
N GLU A 84 -14.15 4.26 3.71
CA GLU A 84 -13.09 3.28 3.85
C GLU A 84 -13.58 2.06 4.60
N LEU A 85 -13.04 0.89 4.25
CA LEU A 85 -13.19 -0.34 5.02
C LEU A 85 -12.04 -0.44 6.01
N PHE A 86 -12.34 -0.76 7.27
CA PHE A 86 -11.28 -0.98 8.24
C PHE A 86 -10.91 -2.45 8.35
N ALA A 87 -9.62 -2.73 8.13
CA ALA A 87 -9.02 -4.03 8.38
C ALA A 87 -8.37 -4.04 9.77
N ILE A 88 -8.54 -5.12 10.51
CA ILE A 88 -7.97 -5.29 11.84
C ILE A 88 -6.74 -6.18 11.74
N ALA A 89 -5.59 -5.56 12.00
CA ALA A 89 -4.30 -6.24 12.03
C ALA A 89 -3.94 -6.60 13.47
N ARG A 90 -3.57 -7.86 13.71
CA ARG A 90 -3.08 -8.35 15.00
C ARG A 90 -1.57 -8.48 14.97
N ILE A 91 -0.90 -7.82 15.90
CA ILE A 91 0.54 -7.81 16.07
C ILE A 91 0.87 -8.59 17.35
N PRO A 92 1.55 -9.75 17.26
CA PRO A 92 1.93 -10.52 18.43
C PRO A 92 3.09 -9.85 19.16
N ASP A 93 3.13 -9.99 20.49
CA ASP A 93 4.18 -9.47 21.36
C ASP A 93 4.55 -8.00 21.07
N PRO A 94 3.58 -7.06 21.14
CA PRO A 94 3.81 -5.67 20.75
C PRO A 94 4.81 -4.95 21.66
N PHE A 95 5.04 -5.47 22.84
CA PHE A 95 5.94 -4.87 23.82
C PHE A 95 7.32 -5.55 23.89
N GLY A 96 7.57 -6.58 23.06
CA GLY A 96 8.83 -7.31 23.03
C GLY A 96 9.15 -8.04 24.35
N LEU A 97 8.13 -8.60 25.00
CA LEU A 97 8.28 -9.29 26.26
C LEU A 97 8.77 -10.73 26.09
N ASP A 98 8.38 -11.37 25.00
CA ASP A 98 8.73 -12.77 24.70
C ASP A 98 9.92 -12.88 23.73
N ARG A 99 10.15 -11.84 22.93
CA ARG A 99 11.20 -11.78 21.90
C ARG A 99 11.88 -10.43 21.92
N ASP A 100 13.19 -10.42 21.73
CA ASP A 100 13.94 -9.17 21.49
C ASP A 100 13.45 -8.52 20.21
N GLY A 101 12.50 -7.62 20.33
CA GLY A 101 11.85 -6.92 19.23
C GLY A 101 11.56 -5.46 19.55
N PRO A 102 11.28 -4.66 18.53
CA PRO A 102 10.94 -3.27 18.73
C PRO A 102 9.58 -3.15 19.42
N VAL A 103 9.51 -2.29 20.43
CA VAL A 103 8.29 -2.03 21.18
C VAL A 103 7.33 -1.17 20.36
N LEU A 104 6.10 -1.66 20.18
CA LEU A 104 4.98 -0.90 19.61
C LEU A 104 4.14 -0.33 20.75
N ARG A 105 4.04 0.99 20.84
CA ARG A 105 3.30 1.65 21.91
C ARG A 105 1.82 1.81 21.55
N ILE A 106 0.97 1.68 22.55
CA ILE A 106 -0.46 1.98 22.40
C ILE A 106 -0.64 3.44 21.97
N GLY A 107 -1.44 3.67 20.92
CA GLY A 107 -1.66 5.00 20.34
C GLY A 107 -0.55 5.49 19.41
N GLN A 108 0.48 4.69 19.17
CA GLN A 108 1.53 5.05 18.20
C GLN A 108 0.96 4.99 16.77
N PRO A 109 1.06 6.08 15.99
CA PRO A 109 0.65 6.05 14.59
C PRO A 109 1.62 5.20 13.77
N VAL A 110 1.07 4.34 12.92
CA VAL A 110 1.83 3.42 12.08
C VAL A 110 1.37 3.50 10.63
N SER A 111 2.29 3.26 9.71
CA SER A 111 2.04 3.06 8.29
C SER A 111 2.05 1.56 8.01
N ALA A 112 1.05 1.07 7.27
CA ALA A 112 0.90 -0.35 6.96
C ALA A 112 1.19 -0.64 5.49
N THR A 113 1.98 -1.68 5.22
CA THR A 113 2.19 -2.22 3.89
C THR A 113 1.51 -3.58 3.79
N ILE A 114 0.50 -3.68 2.92
CA ILE A 114 -0.26 -4.89 2.65
C ILE A 114 0.09 -5.35 1.24
N ARG A 115 0.45 -6.63 1.07
CA ARG A 115 0.69 -7.18 -0.27
C ARG A 115 -0.63 -7.52 -0.93
N GLY A 116 -0.89 -6.88 -2.07
CA GLY A 116 -2.03 -7.16 -2.93
C GLY A 116 -1.79 -8.33 -3.89
N GLU A 117 -2.77 -8.55 -4.76
CA GLU A 117 -2.69 -9.53 -5.83
C GLU A 117 -1.69 -9.12 -6.91
N ASN A 118 -1.05 -10.12 -7.52
CA ASN A 118 -0.19 -9.90 -8.67
C ASN A 118 -1.03 -9.65 -9.92
N LEU A 119 -0.98 -8.45 -10.45
CA LEU A 119 -1.64 -8.12 -11.70
C LEU A 119 -0.84 -8.68 -12.89
N LYS A 120 -1.53 -9.37 -13.80
CA LYS A 120 -0.95 -9.91 -15.05
C LYS A 120 -1.43 -9.08 -16.24
N ASN A 121 -0.59 -9.05 -17.29
CA ASN A 121 -0.90 -8.34 -18.55
C ASN A 121 -1.21 -6.86 -18.29
N VAL A 122 -0.34 -6.20 -17.56
CA VAL A 122 -0.42 -4.78 -17.26
C VAL A 122 0.84 -4.05 -17.72
N ILE A 123 0.70 -2.76 -17.95
CA ILE A 123 1.79 -1.86 -18.33
C ILE A 123 1.93 -0.84 -17.22
N ALA A 124 3.17 -0.63 -16.76
CA ALA A 124 3.52 0.42 -15.82
C ALA A 124 3.97 1.66 -16.59
N ILE A 125 3.18 2.72 -16.54
CA ILE A 125 3.49 3.99 -17.21
C ILE A 125 4.05 4.93 -16.14
N PRO A 126 5.23 5.56 -16.36
CA PRO A 126 5.76 6.56 -15.44
C PRO A 126 4.75 7.68 -15.17
N ARG A 127 4.48 8.00 -13.93
CA ARG A 127 3.48 9.01 -13.58
C ARG A 127 3.68 10.37 -14.26
N PRO A 128 4.91 10.89 -14.44
CA PRO A 128 5.15 12.13 -15.18
C PRO A 128 4.70 12.10 -16.64
N SER A 129 4.50 10.91 -17.22
CA SER A 129 4.02 10.76 -18.62
C SER A 129 2.50 10.90 -18.73
N VAL A 130 1.76 10.76 -17.63
CA VAL A 130 0.30 10.83 -17.63
C VAL A 130 -0.13 12.29 -17.51
N ARG A 131 -0.88 12.75 -18.50
CA ARG A 131 -1.42 14.11 -18.61
C ARG A 131 -2.82 14.20 -17.99
N SER A 132 -3.37 15.41 -18.01
CA SER A 132 -4.76 15.66 -17.62
C SER A 132 -5.71 14.71 -18.36
N LEU A 133 -6.81 14.33 -17.73
CA LEU A 133 -7.81 13.42 -18.29
C LEU A 133 -7.26 12.03 -18.68
N ASN A 134 -6.25 11.54 -17.96
CA ASN A 134 -5.64 10.23 -18.21
C ASN A 134 -5.16 10.05 -19.66
N GLN A 135 -4.51 11.04 -20.20
CA GLN A 135 -3.92 10.98 -21.53
C GLN A 135 -2.42 10.74 -21.46
N VAL A 136 -1.90 9.97 -22.42
CA VAL A 136 -0.48 9.76 -22.63
C VAL A 136 -0.13 10.06 -24.08
N HIS A 137 1.08 10.52 -24.32
CA HIS A 137 1.63 10.67 -25.65
C HIS A 137 2.53 9.49 -25.92
N LEU A 138 2.12 8.65 -26.88
CA LEU A 138 2.91 7.53 -27.39
C LEU A 138 3.67 7.94 -28.65
N ILE A 139 4.86 7.40 -28.76
CA ILE A 139 5.70 7.57 -29.94
C ILE A 139 5.96 6.18 -30.50
N ASP A 140 5.50 5.95 -31.71
CA ASP A 140 5.73 4.69 -32.41
C ASP A 140 7.23 4.52 -32.68
N ALA A 141 7.77 3.35 -32.37
CA ALA A 141 9.21 3.08 -32.41
C ALA A 141 9.80 3.19 -33.82
N GLU A 142 9.04 2.82 -34.86
CA GLU A 142 9.50 2.76 -36.22
C GLU A 142 9.33 4.11 -36.97
N THR A 143 8.14 4.68 -36.86
CA THR A 143 7.78 5.89 -37.63
C THR A 143 8.10 7.19 -36.90
N LYS A 144 8.45 7.13 -35.61
CA LYS A 144 8.68 8.27 -34.71
C LYS A 144 7.50 9.25 -34.68
N LYS A 145 6.30 8.77 -34.98
CA LYS A 145 5.08 9.57 -34.94
C LYS A 145 4.45 9.58 -33.58
N LEU A 146 4.07 10.75 -33.13
CA LEU A 146 3.38 10.98 -31.88
C LEU A 146 1.88 10.69 -32.05
N SER A 147 1.31 10.00 -31.08
CA SER A 147 -0.13 9.79 -30.96
C SER A 147 -0.59 10.01 -29.52
N THR A 148 -1.76 10.61 -29.37
CA THR A 148 -2.37 10.80 -28.05
C THR A 148 -3.34 9.66 -27.75
N ARG A 149 -3.17 9.05 -26.58
CA ARG A 149 -4.03 7.95 -26.12
C ARG A 149 -4.65 8.27 -24.78
N HIS A 150 -5.92 7.92 -24.63
CA HIS A 150 -6.59 7.87 -23.35
C HIS A 150 -6.32 6.51 -22.72
N ILE A 151 -5.97 6.51 -21.42
CA ILE A 151 -5.69 5.31 -20.66
C ILE A 151 -6.69 5.20 -19.51
N ASP A 152 -7.06 3.96 -19.15
CA ASP A 152 -7.90 3.67 -17.99
C ASP A 152 -7.01 3.11 -16.87
N PRO A 153 -6.69 3.93 -15.84
CA PRO A 153 -5.87 3.47 -14.74
C PRO A 153 -6.55 2.37 -13.93
N LEU A 154 -5.86 1.23 -13.79
CA LEU A 154 -6.27 0.20 -12.85
C LEU A 154 -5.83 0.58 -11.42
N TRP A 155 -4.60 1.05 -11.31
CA TRP A 155 -3.98 1.44 -10.06
C TRP A 155 -2.89 2.49 -10.31
N SER A 156 -2.55 3.29 -9.30
CA SER A 156 -1.46 4.26 -9.40
C SER A 156 -0.82 4.53 -8.05
N ASP A 157 0.49 4.74 -8.06
CA ASP A 157 1.27 5.25 -6.94
C ASP A 157 1.97 6.57 -7.31
N ASP A 158 2.96 6.98 -6.53
CA ASP A 158 3.73 8.21 -6.77
C ASP A 158 4.65 8.11 -7.99
N LYS A 159 5.01 6.89 -8.41
CA LYS A 159 5.96 6.63 -9.50
C LYS A 159 5.30 6.18 -10.78
N TYR A 160 4.27 5.33 -10.69
CA TYR A 160 3.69 4.65 -11.83
C TYR A 160 2.16 4.70 -11.83
N VAL A 161 1.62 4.64 -13.04
CA VAL A 161 0.20 4.38 -13.32
C VAL A 161 0.13 3.03 -14.03
N ILE A 162 -0.62 2.10 -13.45
CA ILE A 162 -0.79 0.74 -13.98
C ILE A 162 -2.04 0.71 -14.83
N VAL A 163 -1.89 0.29 -16.07
CA VAL A 163 -2.99 0.18 -17.03
C VAL A 163 -3.04 -1.21 -17.66
N ARG A 164 -4.22 -1.58 -18.15
CA ARG A 164 -4.37 -2.74 -19.01
C ARG A 164 -4.90 -2.25 -20.36
N ASP A 165 -3.99 -1.95 -21.24
CA ASP A 165 -4.30 -1.45 -22.57
C ASP A 165 -3.60 -2.32 -23.63
N THR A 166 -4.38 -2.89 -24.53
CA THR A 166 -3.87 -3.74 -25.63
C THR A 166 -3.39 -2.93 -26.83
N ASN A 167 -3.64 -1.62 -26.83
CA ASN A 167 -3.25 -0.72 -27.93
C ASN A 167 -1.83 -0.15 -27.75
N ILE A 168 -1.25 -0.28 -26.56
CA ILE A 168 0.15 0.06 -26.31
C ILE A 168 1.00 -1.17 -26.64
N ARG A 169 1.88 -1.04 -27.62
CA ARG A 169 2.71 -2.15 -28.08
C ARG A 169 4.04 -2.20 -27.34
N PRO A 170 4.62 -3.40 -27.16
CA PRO A 170 5.99 -3.53 -26.72
C PRO A 170 6.93 -2.77 -27.67
N GLY A 171 7.74 -1.86 -27.14
CA GLY A 171 8.65 -1.02 -27.91
C GLY A 171 8.14 0.39 -28.19
N ASP A 172 6.87 0.69 -27.99
CA ASP A 172 6.38 2.08 -28.05
C ASP A 172 7.02 2.90 -26.92
N PHE A 173 7.38 4.15 -27.24
CA PHE A 173 7.90 5.07 -26.24
C PHE A 173 6.77 5.94 -25.67
N VAL A 174 6.91 6.29 -24.40
CA VAL A 174 5.98 7.20 -23.73
C VAL A 174 6.71 8.51 -23.44
N ALA A 175 6.14 9.63 -23.91
CA ALA A 175 6.75 10.95 -23.67
C ALA A 175 6.63 11.35 -22.20
N THR A 176 7.75 11.49 -21.50
CA THR A 176 7.83 12.03 -20.13
C THR A 176 7.91 13.55 -20.16
N THR A 177 8.51 14.13 -21.17
CA THR A 177 8.64 15.58 -21.36
C THR A 177 7.27 16.21 -21.63
N MET A 178 6.98 17.35 -20.98
CA MET A 178 5.78 18.11 -21.24
C MET A 178 5.89 18.80 -22.61
N LEU A 179 5.10 18.35 -23.56
CA LEU A 179 5.01 18.94 -24.89
C LEU A 179 3.97 20.06 -24.86
N VAL A 180 4.37 21.28 -25.20
CA VAL A 180 3.48 22.45 -25.27
C VAL A 180 2.53 22.33 -26.47
N TYR A 181 3.01 21.76 -27.56
CA TYR A 181 2.25 21.49 -28.77
C TYR A 181 2.58 20.10 -29.29
N ALA A 182 1.59 19.26 -29.33
CA ALA A 182 1.73 17.84 -29.68
C ALA A 182 0.61 17.40 -30.63
N PRO A 183 0.63 17.86 -31.91
CA PRO A 183 -0.39 17.47 -32.85
C PRO A 183 -0.27 15.98 -33.20
N GLU A 184 -1.41 15.34 -33.40
CA GLU A 184 -1.49 13.94 -33.81
C GLU A 184 -0.69 13.69 -35.08
N GLY A 185 0.16 12.66 -35.08
CA GLY A 185 1.01 12.29 -36.23
C GLY A 185 2.28 13.13 -36.41
N ALA A 186 2.58 14.06 -35.51
CA ALA A 186 3.85 14.80 -35.56
C ALA A 186 5.04 13.85 -35.45
N VAL A 187 6.07 14.08 -36.25
CA VAL A 187 7.34 13.36 -36.11
C VAL A 187 8.18 14.05 -35.03
N VAL A 188 8.69 13.27 -34.08
CA VAL A 188 9.46 13.77 -32.95
C VAL A 188 10.81 13.09 -32.84
N ASP A 189 11.79 13.80 -32.28
CA ASP A 189 13.09 13.25 -31.96
C ASP A 189 13.11 12.75 -30.51
N ILE A 190 13.64 11.54 -30.30
CA ILE A 190 13.80 10.95 -28.97
C ILE A 190 15.17 11.37 -28.43
N ILE A 191 15.17 12.19 -27.38
CA ILE A 191 16.40 12.74 -26.80
C ILE A 191 17.07 11.77 -25.83
N SER A 192 16.27 10.97 -25.10
CA SER A 192 16.79 9.94 -24.20
C SER A 192 15.83 8.76 -24.12
N GLU A 193 16.39 7.57 -24.09
CA GLU A 193 15.63 6.37 -23.75
C GLU A 193 15.65 6.23 -22.24
N VAL A 194 14.47 6.20 -21.62
CA VAL A 194 14.36 5.77 -20.22
C VAL A 194 14.34 4.25 -20.28
N GLU A 195 15.44 3.62 -19.87
CA GLU A 195 15.45 2.18 -19.65
C GLU A 195 14.33 1.85 -18.66
N THR A 196 13.34 1.14 -19.15
CA THR A 196 12.29 0.59 -18.28
C THR A 196 12.96 -0.52 -17.51
N GLU A 197 13.40 -0.23 -16.28
CA GLU A 197 13.89 -1.25 -15.36
C GLU A 197 12.81 -2.34 -15.26
N SER A 198 13.14 -3.49 -15.83
CA SER A 198 12.25 -4.65 -15.89
C SER A 198 11.88 -5.06 -14.46
N LEU A 199 10.70 -4.67 -14.02
CA LEU A 199 10.08 -5.15 -12.78
C LEU A 199 9.78 -6.67 -12.82
N ALA A 200 10.19 -7.35 -13.91
CA ALA A 200 9.96 -8.78 -14.14
C ALA A 200 11.00 -9.70 -13.51
N SER A 201 12.05 -9.20 -12.84
CA SER A 201 13.11 -10.04 -12.29
C SER A 201 13.44 -9.76 -10.82
N GLN A 202 12.45 -9.90 -9.93
CA GLN A 202 12.78 -10.37 -8.59
C GLN A 202 12.57 -11.90 -8.57
N PRO A 203 13.65 -12.69 -8.50
CA PRO A 203 13.52 -14.12 -8.29
C PRO A 203 12.87 -14.35 -6.92
N ALA A 204 11.84 -15.18 -6.90
CA ALA A 204 11.27 -15.71 -5.67
C ALA A 204 12.43 -16.22 -4.82
N ALA A 205 12.61 -15.64 -3.64
CA ALA A 205 13.61 -16.04 -2.67
C ALA A 205 13.49 -17.55 -2.41
N GLY A 206 14.62 -18.22 -2.57
CA GLY A 206 14.77 -19.65 -2.64
C GLY A 206 14.05 -20.43 -1.55
N SER A 207 13.49 -21.54 -1.98
CA SER A 207 13.12 -22.67 -1.15
C SER A 207 14.37 -23.19 -0.43
N PRO A 208 14.33 -23.51 0.85
CA PRO A 208 15.39 -24.29 1.46
C PRO A 208 15.28 -25.74 0.96
N THR A 209 16.33 -26.20 0.36
CA THR A 209 16.52 -27.63 0.05
C THR A 209 17.03 -28.37 1.30
N PRO A 210 16.74 -29.68 1.44
CA PRO A 210 16.69 -30.46 2.66
C PRO A 210 18.02 -30.66 3.40
#